data_281511346efc9f3e6f3b0b4225e8ee5d
#
_entry.id   281511346efc9f3e6f3b0b4225e8ee5d
#
_cell.length_a   1.000
_cell.length_b   1.000
_cell.length_c   1.000
_cell.angle_alpha   90.00
_cell.angle_beta   90.00
_cell.angle_gamma   90.00
#
_symmetry.space_group_name_H-M   'P 1'
#
loop_
_entity.id
_entity.type
_entity.pdbx_description
1 polymer ?
#
loop_
_entity_poly.entity_id
_entity_poly.type
_entity_poly.pdbx_seq_one_letter_code
_entity_poly.pdbx_strand_id
1 'polypeptide(L)'
;MRATRTTLLMWLVTAAAAAQTATDPFPAPIPTTDGVIRVRFREFASIPDVGGEAARMMLLVDEPGTRRMFVNDMRGPLYTVSYDGRTVMPYLDVNDAKWGVNVQSMGRERGFQSFALHPQFGR
;
A
#
# COMPACT_ATOMS: atom_id res chain seq x y z
N MET A 1 -59.33 34.71 -11.96
CA MET A 1 -57.92 34.30 -11.96
C MET A 1 -57.75 33.12 -11.02
N ARG A 2 -57.57 31.91 -11.54
CA ARG A 2 -57.39 30.68 -10.76
C ARG A 2 -55.89 30.36 -10.71
N ALA A 3 -55.30 30.38 -9.51
CA ALA A 3 -53.91 30.02 -9.29
C ALA A 3 -53.77 28.49 -9.13
N THR A 4 -53.07 27.85 -10.07
CA THR A 4 -52.78 26.42 -10.03
C THR A 4 -51.53 26.22 -9.17
N ARG A 5 -51.70 25.56 -8.02
CA ARG A 5 -50.57 25.16 -7.17
C ARG A 5 -50.00 23.82 -7.69
N THR A 6 -48.81 23.88 -8.26
CA THR A 6 -48.05 22.69 -8.65
C THR A 6 -47.30 22.19 -7.44
N THR A 7 -47.69 21.04 -6.90
CA THR A 7 -47.01 20.36 -5.80
C THR A 7 -45.90 19.50 -6.39
N LEU A 8 -44.63 19.89 -6.15
CA LEU A 8 -43.45 19.13 -6.55
C LEU A 8 -43.22 17.99 -5.55
N LEU A 9 -43.48 16.76 -5.96
CA LEU A 9 -43.23 15.56 -5.16
C LEU A 9 -41.77 15.15 -5.31
N MET A 10 -40.98 15.43 -4.29
CA MET A 10 -39.55 15.10 -4.24
C MET A 10 -39.38 13.64 -3.77
N TRP A 11 -38.98 12.75 -4.68
CA TRP A 11 -38.66 11.36 -4.34
C TRP A 11 -37.27 11.30 -3.71
N LEU A 12 -37.21 11.04 -2.40
CA LEU A 12 -35.96 10.67 -1.72
C LEU A 12 -35.64 9.22 -2.06
N VAL A 13 -34.63 9.02 -2.92
CA VAL A 13 -34.02 7.70 -3.12
C VAL A 13 -32.98 7.49 -2.01
N THR A 14 -33.34 6.75 -1.00
CA THR A 14 -32.38 6.26 0.01
C THR A 14 -31.62 5.10 -0.60
N ALA A 15 -30.39 5.37 -1.04
CA ALA A 15 -29.45 4.30 -1.38
C ALA A 15 -29.04 3.59 -0.09
N ALA A 16 -29.56 2.38 0.11
CA ALA A 16 -29.06 1.49 1.15
C ALA A 16 -27.63 1.06 0.78
N ALA A 17 -26.64 1.59 1.49
CA ALA A 17 -25.27 1.08 1.40
C ALA A 17 -25.28 -0.37 1.95
N ALA A 18 -25.15 -1.36 1.07
CA ALA A 18 -24.90 -2.72 1.48
C ALA A 18 -23.52 -2.75 2.18
N ALA A 19 -23.50 -2.93 3.48
CA ALA A 19 -22.28 -3.19 4.20
C ALA A 19 -21.69 -4.51 3.65
N GLN A 20 -20.55 -4.44 2.98
CA GLN A 20 -19.79 -5.62 2.62
C GLN A 20 -19.26 -6.22 3.93
N THR A 21 -19.88 -7.31 4.37
CA THR A 21 -19.31 -8.13 5.43
C THR A 21 -18.02 -8.75 4.88
N ALA A 22 -16.88 -8.32 5.43
CA ALA A 22 -15.61 -8.97 5.14
C ALA A 22 -15.76 -10.46 5.50
N THR A 23 -15.56 -11.35 4.51
CA THR A 23 -15.54 -12.77 4.76
C THR A 23 -14.31 -13.07 5.61
N ASP A 24 -14.51 -13.66 6.78
CA ASP A 24 -13.39 -14.11 7.61
C ASP A 24 -12.57 -15.13 6.80
N PRO A 25 -11.27 -14.88 6.53
CA PRO A 25 -10.40 -15.81 5.84
C PRO A 25 -10.19 -17.12 6.64
N PHE A 26 -10.57 -17.13 7.92
CA PHE A 26 -10.51 -18.29 8.80
C PHE A 26 -11.92 -18.68 9.26
N PRO A 27 -12.71 -19.33 8.41
CA PRO A 27 -14.12 -19.69 8.73
C PRO A 27 -14.27 -20.64 9.92
N ALA A 28 -13.18 -21.26 10.35
CA ALA A 28 -13.09 -22.01 11.60
C ALA A 28 -11.93 -21.44 12.43
N PRO A 29 -12.09 -21.33 13.77
CA PRO A 29 -10.99 -20.95 14.62
C PRO A 29 -9.80 -21.88 14.39
N ILE A 30 -8.59 -21.29 14.27
CA ILE A 30 -7.37 -22.09 14.19
C ILE A 30 -7.29 -22.90 15.49
N PRO A 31 -7.25 -24.26 15.44
CA PRO A 31 -7.21 -25.06 16.65
C PRO A 31 -5.98 -24.67 17.49
N THR A 32 -6.18 -24.30 18.72
CA THR A 32 -5.09 -24.19 19.70
C THR A 32 -4.65 -25.61 20.06
N THR A 33 -3.83 -26.18 19.19
CA THR A 33 -3.11 -27.40 19.55
C THR A 33 -1.84 -26.99 20.24
N ASP A 34 -1.37 -27.79 21.20
CA ASP A 34 -0.07 -27.60 21.88
C ASP A 34 1.12 -27.73 20.90
N GLY A 35 0.87 -27.52 19.63
CA GLY A 35 1.83 -27.62 18.56
C GLY A 35 2.71 -26.37 18.43
N VAL A 36 4.00 -26.57 18.41
CA VAL A 36 4.97 -25.54 18.05
C VAL A 36 4.86 -25.27 16.53
N ILE A 37 4.45 -24.08 16.15
CA ILE A 37 4.52 -23.65 14.76
C ILE A 37 6.00 -23.36 14.44
N ARG A 38 6.57 -24.19 13.58
CA ARG A 38 7.95 -23.95 13.09
C ARG A 38 7.88 -23.16 11.80
N VAL A 39 8.44 -21.97 11.81
CA VAL A 39 8.59 -21.11 10.63
C VAL A 39 10.04 -21.09 10.19
N ARG A 40 10.26 -21.04 8.88
CA ARG A 40 11.59 -20.81 8.28
C ARG A 40 11.56 -19.49 7.55
N PHE A 41 12.54 -18.65 7.81
CA PHE A 41 12.78 -17.44 7.03
C PHE A 41 13.87 -17.73 6.00
N ARG A 42 13.65 -17.22 4.81
CA ARG A 42 14.63 -17.21 3.73
C ARG A 42 14.70 -15.80 3.18
N GLU A 43 15.90 -15.31 2.98
CA GLU A 43 16.10 -14.06 2.27
C GLU A 43 15.41 -14.12 0.91
N PHE A 44 14.61 -13.11 0.61
CA PHE A 44 13.92 -12.99 -0.67
C PHE A 44 14.64 -11.98 -1.57
N ALA A 45 14.95 -10.80 -1.05
CA ALA A 45 15.68 -9.73 -1.73
C ALA A 45 16.36 -8.84 -0.70
N SER A 46 17.47 -8.21 -1.09
CA SER A 46 18.17 -7.21 -0.29
C SER A 46 18.02 -5.86 -0.92
N ILE A 47 17.44 -4.92 -0.18
CA ILE A 47 17.34 -3.52 -0.58
C ILE A 47 18.65 -2.81 -0.23
N PRO A 48 19.20 -1.95 -1.11
CA PRO A 48 20.45 -1.25 -0.85
C PRO A 48 20.42 -0.39 0.40
N ASP A 49 21.53 -0.30 1.07
CA ASP A 49 21.72 0.62 2.20
C ASP A 49 21.59 2.08 1.74
N VAL A 50 21.07 2.92 2.62
CA VAL A 50 20.91 4.35 2.39
C VAL A 50 21.79 5.13 3.37
N GLY A 51 22.74 5.89 2.84
CA GLY A 51 23.67 6.65 3.67
C GLY A 51 24.57 5.81 4.56
N GLY A 52 24.87 4.54 4.16
CA GLY A 52 25.66 3.62 4.94
C GLY A 52 24.90 2.90 6.06
N GLU A 53 23.59 3.07 6.12
CA GLU A 53 22.70 2.39 7.07
C GLU A 53 21.77 1.43 6.34
N ALA A 54 21.47 0.29 6.97
CA ALA A 54 20.54 -0.71 6.43
C ALA A 54 19.18 -0.10 6.05
N ALA A 55 18.63 -0.56 4.95
CA ALA A 55 17.35 -0.08 4.44
C ALA A 55 16.23 -0.22 5.50
N ARG A 56 15.43 0.84 5.66
CA ARG A 56 14.28 0.89 6.57
C ARG A 56 13.00 0.72 5.77
N MET A 57 12.78 -0.51 5.31
CA MET A 57 11.61 -0.87 4.49
C MET A 57 10.30 -0.69 5.25
N MET A 58 9.31 -0.06 4.61
CA MET A 58 8.01 0.23 5.23
C MET A 58 6.86 -0.52 4.59
N LEU A 59 6.76 -0.49 3.28
CA LEU A 59 5.64 -1.07 2.55
C LEU A 59 6.14 -1.76 1.29
N LEU A 60 5.59 -2.94 1.00
CA LEU A 60 5.75 -3.66 -0.25
C LEU A 60 4.40 -3.71 -0.96
N VAL A 61 4.34 -3.24 -2.21
CA VAL A 61 3.12 -3.19 -3.02
C VAL A 61 3.37 -3.90 -4.35
N ASP A 62 2.46 -4.78 -4.71
CA ASP A 62 2.44 -5.41 -6.03
C ASP A 62 2.05 -4.41 -7.13
N GLU A 63 2.72 -4.50 -8.29
CA GLU A 63 2.30 -3.79 -9.50
C GLU A 63 1.53 -4.77 -10.41
N PRO A 64 0.20 -4.65 -10.50
CA PRO A 64 -0.59 -5.60 -11.25
C PRO A 64 -0.15 -5.75 -12.71
N GLY A 65 0.02 -7.00 -13.15
CA GLY A 65 0.30 -7.32 -14.55
C GLY A 65 1.77 -7.23 -15.00
N THR A 66 2.68 -6.79 -14.15
CA THR A 66 4.10 -6.58 -14.52
C THR A 66 5.07 -7.59 -13.92
N ARG A 67 4.65 -8.38 -12.93
CA ARG A 67 5.50 -9.28 -12.13
C ARG A 67 6.62 -8.53 -11.39
N ARG A 68 6.32 -7.35 -10.94
CA ARG A 68 7.20 -6.43 -10.23
C ARG A 68 6.50 -5.91 -8.98
N MET A 69 7.23 -5.74 -7.92
CA MET A 69 6.78 -5.14 -6.67
C MET A 69 7.52 -3.83 -6.42
N PHE A 70 6.90 -2.94 -5.67
CA PHE A 70 7.53 -1.71 -5.18
C PHE A 70 7.75 -1.80 -3.68
N VAL A 71 8.90 -1.35 -3.22
CA VAL A 71 9.22 -1.23 -1.80
C VAL A 71 9.87 0.11 -1.52
N ASN A 72 9.42 0.82 -0.49
CA ASN A 72 10.00 2.08 -0.09
C ASN A 72 10.93 1.94 1.12
N ASP A 73 11.99 2.74 1.11
CA ASP A 73 12.76 3.08 2.30
C ASP A 73 12.14 4.33 2.95
N MET A 74 11.96 4.29 4.25
CA MET A 74 11.46 5.42 5.04
C MET A 74 12.23 6.73 4.79
N ARG A 75 13.49 6.67 4.36
CA ARG A 75 14.35 7.82 4.12
C ARG A 75 14.14 8.50 2.77
N GLY A 76 13.31 7.93 1.87
CA GLY A 76 12.92 8.56 0.62
C GLY A 76 13.00 7.71 -0.63
N PRO A 77 13.97 6.80 -0.77
CA PRO A 77 14.06 5.94 -1.94
C PRO A 77 12.87 4.98 -2.09
N LEU A 78 12.46 4.78 -3.32
CA LEU A 78 11.52 3.75 -3.76
C LEU A 78 12.23 2.83 -4.75
N TYR A 79 12.12 1.54 -4.54
CA TYR A 79 12.75 0.52 -5.34
C TYR A 79 11.71 -0.38 -6.01
N THR A 80 12.11 -1.01 -7.10
CA THR A 80 11.37 -2.13 -7.67
C THR A 80 12.08 -3.44 -7.37
N VAL A 81 11.31 -4.49 -7.13
CA VAL A 81 11.80 -5.84 -6.86
C VAL A 81 11.08 -6.82 -7.77
N SER A 82 11.83 -7.69 -8.45
CA SER A 82 11.23 -8.77 -9.26
C SER A 82 10.57 -9.82 -8.37
N TYR A 83 9.59 -10.56 -8.92
CA TYR A 83 8.87 -11.60 -8.17
C TYR A 83 9.75 -12.76 -7.69
N ASP A 84 10.91 -12.95 -8.28
CA ASP A 84 11.90 -13.94 -7.81
C ASP A 84 12.93 -13.36 -6.82
N GLY A 85 12.81 -12.07 -6.50
CA GLY A 85 13.69 -11.36 -5.58
C GLY A 85 15.09 -11.06 -6.09
N ARG A 86 15.42 -11.47 -7.34
CA ARG A 86 16.79 -11.41 -7.85
C ARG A 86 17.19 -10.03 -8.37
N THR A 87 16.22 -9.23 -8.75
CA THR A 87 16.49 -7.91 -9.30
C THR A 87 15.87 -6.86 -8.40
N VAL A 88 16.70 -5.98 -7.88
CA VAL A 88 16.32 -4.79 -7.13
C VAL A 88 16.88 -3.59 -7.87
N MET A 89 16.02 -2.64 -8.22
CA MET A 89 16.42 -1.44 -8.95
C MET A 89 15.85 -0.18 -8.31
N PRO A 90 16.62 0.91 -8.20
CA PRO A 90 16.09 2.20 -7.85
C PRO A 90 15.00 2.62 -8.84
N TYR A 91 13.90 3.14 -8.34
CA TYR A 91 12.81 3.68 -9.16
C TYR A 91 12.75 5.19 -9.09
N LEU A 92 12.67 5.74 -7.89
CA LEU A 92 12.77 7.18 -7.61
C LEU A 92 13.28 7.42 -6.19
N ASP A 93 13.75 8.63 -5.93
CA ASP A 93 13.95 9.13 -4.58
C ASP A 93 13.07 10.38 -4.37
N VAL A 94 12.26 10.39 -3.33
CA VAL A 94 11.39 11.52 -3.00
C VAL A 94 12.23 12.75 -2.60
N ASN A 95 13.49 12.55 -2.16
CA ASN A 95 14.41 13.65 -1.87
C ASN A 95 15.07 14.26 -3.11
N ASP A 96 14.86 13.70 -4.32
CA ASP A 96 15.38 14.31 -5.55
C ASP A 96 14.91 15.77 -5.63
N ALA A 97 15.84 16.67 -5.88
CA ALA A 97 15.62 18.11 -5.90
C ALA A 97 14.45 18.55 -6.81
N LYS A 98 14.16 17.76 -7.87
CA LYS A 98 13.02 18.01 -8.76
C LYS A 98 11.66 17.96 -8.08
N TRP A 99 11.55 17.27 -6.94
CA TRP A 99 10.30 17.16 -6.17
C TRP A 99 10.12 18.28 -5.16
N GLY A 100 11.18 19.01 -4.81
CA GLY A 100 11.15 20.05 -3.78
C GLY A 100 10.78 19.54 -2.38
N VAL A 101 10.99 18.23 -2.14
CA VAL A 101 10.67 17.55 -0.87
C VAL A 101 11.97 17.17 -0.18
N ASN A 102 11.99 17.30 1.15
CA ASN A 102 13.04 16.79 2.00
C ASN A 102 12.41 15.88 3.05
N VAL A 103 12.61 14.58 2.90
CA VAL A 103 12.02 13.58 3.79
C VAL A 103 12.68 13.64 5.17
N GLN A 104 11.89 14.00 6.17
CA GLN A 104 12.33 13.99 7.56
C GLN A 104 12.17 12.60 8.15
N SER A 105 13.23 11.83 8.14
CA SER A 105 13.25 10.43 8.60
C SER A 105 13.92 10.23 9.96
N MET A 106 14.13 11.31 10.70
CA MET A 106 14.70 11.25 12.05
C MET A 106 13.71 10.57 13.01
N GLY A 107 14.18 9.58 13.76
CA GLY A 107 13.34 8.80 14.66
C GLY A 107 12.72 7.58 13.99
N ARG A 108 11.70 6.98 14.65
CA ARG A 108 11.12 5.70 14.21
C ARG A 108 9.83 5.83 13.42
N GLU A 109 9.15 6.97 13.51
CA GLU A 109 7.79 7.16 12.99
C GLU A 109 7.67 8.28 11.94
N ARG A 110 8.79 8.85 11.52
CA ARG A 110 8.81 9.91 10.50
C ARG A 110 9.47 9.39 9.23
N GLY A 111 8.99 9.89 8.10
CA GLY A 111 9.60 9.60 6.81
C GLY A 111 8.58 9.25 5.73
N PHE A 112 9.06 8.62 4.68
CA PHE A 112 8.24 8.07 3.60
C PHE A 112 7.58 6.76 4.06
N GLN A 113 6.45 6.88 4.77
CA GLN A 113 5.79 5.76 5.45
C GLN A 113 5.04 4.84 4.50
N SER A 114 4.39 5.39 3.49
CA SER A 114 3.56 4.62 2.57
C SER A 114 3.41 5.31 1.22
N PHE A 115 2.94 4.56 0.24
CA PHE A 115 2.62 5.05 -1.09
C PHE A 115 1.47 4.19 -1.66
N ALA A 116 0.84 4.68 -2.72
CA ALA A 116 -0.13 3.93 -3.49
C ALA A 116 0.16 4.11 -4.98
N LEU A 117 -0.05 3.06 -5.75
CA LEU A 117 0.02 3.14 -7.20
C LEU A 117 -1.32 3.67 -7.74
N HIS A 118 -1.25 4.60 -8.68
CA HIS A 118 -2.45 5.08 -9.35
C HIS A 118 -3.14 3.93 -10.10
N PRO A 119 -4.50 3.81 -10.13
CA PRO A 119 -5.18 2.72 -10.82
C PRO A 119 -4.83 2.57 -12.32
N GLN A 120 -4.35 3.63 -12.95
CA GLN A 120 -3.87 3.63 -14.34
C GLN A 120 -2.34 3.58 -14.44
N PHE A 121 -1.63 3.30 -13.34
CA PHE A 121 -0.19 3.18 -13.34
C PHE A 121 0.25 2.02 -14.24
N GLY A 122 1.19 2.26 -15.15
CA GLY A 122 1.67 1.23 -16.07
C GLY A 122 0.77 0.93 -17.27
N ARG A 123 -0.27 1.72 -17.50
CA ARG A 123 -1.16 1.61 -18.68
C ARG A 123 -0.84 2.66 -19.71
#